data_1ca9d3c23133a9766c26c5c82ee21d06
#
_entry.id   1ca9d3c23133a9766c26c5c82ee21d06
#
_cell.length_a   1.000
_cell.length_b   1.000
_cell.length_c   1.000
_cell.angle_alpha   90.00
_cell.angle_beta   90.00
_cell.angle_gamma   90.00
#
_symmetry.space_group_name_H-M   'P 1'
#
loop_
_entity.id
_entity.type
_entity.pdbx_description
1 polymer ?
#
loop_
_entity_poly.entity_id
_entity_poly.type
_entity_poly.pdbx_seq_one_letter_code
_entity_poly.pdbx_strand_id
1 'polypeptide(L)'
;PEMRKPMGPGDVVWGGRNCKFPHPDAKLWLERMGEKGWTCPTWPKEYGGGGLSFDENKILQEELMAVRARPALSSFGIWMLGPALLEFASEEQKKKYIPEIVKGEIRWCQGYSEPGSGSDLASLKTKAEDNGDHFVVNGQKVWTSYADDCDMIFTLVRTGPQEPKHEGISFLLI
;
A
#
# COMPACT_ATOMS: atom_id res chain seq x y z
N PRO A 1 -24.23 11.15 6.17
CA PRO A 1 -25.27 10.10 6.08
C PRO A 1 -24.90 8.99 5.11
N GLU A 2 -24.31 9.30 3.92
CA GLU A 2 -23.94 8.29 2.91
C GLU A 2 -22.92 7.26 3.44
N MET A 3 -21.91 7.70 4.17
CA MET A 3 -20.86 6.82 4.73
C MET A 3 -21.33 5.88 5.84
N ARG A 4 -22.61 5.84 6.11
CA ARG A 4 -23.28 4.92 7.07
C ARG A 4 -24.24 3.94 6.39
N LYS A 5 -24.43 4.04 5.08
CA LYS A 5 -25.23 3.07 4.31
C LYS A 5 -24.42 1.80 4.06
N PRO A 6 -25.05 0.63 3.88
CA PRO A 6 -24.36 -0.59 3.45
C PRO A 6 -23.54 -0.35 2.18
N MET A 7 -22.36 -0.96 2.09
CA MET A 7 -21.51 -0.89 0.88
C MET A 7 -22.03 -1.85 -0.18
N GLY A 8 -22.08 -1.34 -1.43
CA GLY A 8 -22.32 -2.14 -2.62
C GLY A 8 -21.05 -2.35 -3.46
N PRO A 9 -21.13 -3.14 -4.53
CA PRO A 9 -20.05 -3.24 -5.51
C PRO A 9 -19.70 -1.85 -6.07
N GLY A 10 -18.44 -1.47 -6.05
CA GLY A 10 -17.99 -0.16 -6.51
C GLY A 10 -17.95 0.96 -5.46
N ASP A 11 -18.41 0.69 -4.24
CA ASP A 11 -18.34 1.67 -3.14
C ASP A 11 -16.97 1.73 -2.43
N VAL A 12 -16.06 0.83 -2.78
CA VAL A 12 -14.73 0.77 -2.18
C VAL A 12 -13.85 1.90 -2.73
N VAL A 13 -13.29 2.69 -1.84
CA VAL A 13 -12.31 3.74 -2.19
C VAL A 13 -10.91 3.14 -2.12
N TRP A 14 -10.21 3.08 -3.25
CA TRP A 14 -8.84 2.53 -3.36
C TRP A 14 -7.74 3.59 -3.33
N GLY A 15 -8.12 4.86 -3.41
CA GLY A 15 -7.16 5.96 -3.49
C GLY A 15 -6.45 6.04 -4.85
N GLY A 16 -5.32 6.75 -4.87
CA GLY A 16 -4.51 6.95 -6.06
C GLY A 16 -4.75 8.27 -6.76
N ARG A 17 -3.84 8.62 -7.67
CA ARG A 17 -3.84 9.89 -8.43
C ARG A 17 -5.08 10.06 -9.30
N ASN A 18 -5.62 8.95 -9.79
CA ASN A 18 -6.81 8.90 -10.65
C ASN A 18 -8.04 8.34 -9.92
N CYS A 19 -8.08 8.43 -8.58
CA CYS A 19 -9.16 7.89 -7.76
C CYS A 19 -10.53 8.44 -8.19
N LYS A 20 -11.44 7.53 -8.52
CA LYS A 20 -12.85 7.84 -8.77
C LYS A 20 -13.65 7.56 -7.50
N PHE A 21 -14.22 8.60 -6.92
CA PHE A 21 -15.04 8.45 -5.74
C PHE A 21 -16.48 8.09 -6.11
N PRO A 22 -17.07 7.07 -5.47
CA PRO A 22 -18.46 6.67 -5.74
C PRO A 22 -19.48 7.75 -5.34
N HIS A 23 -19.10 8.62 -4.40
CA HIS A 23 -19.92 9.71 -3.90
C HIS A 23 -19.04 10.85 -3.36
N PRO A 24 -19.45 12.13 -3.43
CA PRO A 24 -18.70 13.25 -2.84
C PRO A 24 -18.40 13.07 -1.34
N ASP A 25 -19.34 12.50 -0.59
CA ASP A 25 -19.14 12.20 0.85
C ASP A 25 -18.01 11.20 1.08
N ALA A 26 -17.74 10.29 0.13
CA ALA A 26 -16.64 9.33 0.25
C ALA A 26 -15.28 10.03 0.18
N LYS A 27 -15.15 11.03 -0.70
CA LYS A 27 -13.97 11.89 -0.77
C LYS A 27 -13.76 12.64 0.55
N LEU A 28 -14.79 13.34 1.00
CA LEU A 28 -14.76 14.10 2.24
C LEU A 28 -14.45 13.21 3.46
N TRP A 29 -14.98 11.98 3.45
CA TRP A 29 -14.73 11.02 4.50
C TRP A 29 -13.26 10.57 4.52
N LEU A 30 -12.69 10.23 3.36
CA LEU A 30 -11.28 9.91 3.24
C LEU A 30 -10.38 11.07 3.70
N GLU A 31 -10.65 12.29 3.24
CA GLU A 31 -9.89 13.48 3.64
C GLU A 31 -9.89 13.66 5.16
N ARG A 32 -11.05 13.61 5.81
CA ARG A 32 -11.17 13.75 7.27
C ARG A 32 -10.47 12.64 8.05
N MET A 33 -10.56 11.41 7.57
CA MET A 33 -9.89 10.27 8.21
C MET A 33 -8.37 10.36 8.00
N GLY A 34 -7.92 10.77 6.83
CA GLY A 34 -6.51 10.99 6.51
C GLY A 34 -5.88 12.14 7.32
N GLU A 35 -6.59 13.28 7.46
CA GLU A 35 -6.14 14.41 8.29
C GLU A 35 -5.91 14.02 9.76
N LYS A 36 -6.68 13.07 10.28
CA LYS A 36 -6.52 12.54 11.63
C LYS A 36 -5.53 11.37 11.71
N GLY A 37 -5.03 10.89 10.58
CA GLY A 37 -4.23 9.67 10.50
C GLY A 37 -5.03 8.40 10.80
N TRP A 38 -6.36 8.45 10.78
CA TRP A 38 -7.24 7.34 11.14
C TRP A 38 -7.48 6.32 10.03
N THR A 39 -6.95 6.56 8.84
CA THR A 39 -6.76 5.52 7.82
C THR A 39 -5.69 4.50 8.23
N CYS A 40 -4.70 4.95 9.02
CA CYS A 40 -3.63 4.16 9.61
C CYS A 40 -3.47 4.53 11.10
N PRO A 41 -4.45 4.15 11.97
CA PRO A 41 -4.58 4.71 13.32
C PRO A 41 -3.36 4.48 14.21
N THR A 42 -2.70 3.33 14.07
CA THR A 42 -1.57 2.92 14.91
C THR A 42 -0.19 3.32 14.36
N TRP A 43 -0.15 3.87 13.14
CA TRP A 43 1.12 4.30 12.56
C TRP A 43 1.64 5.57 13.19
N PRO A 44 2.97 5.82 13.16
CA PRO A 44 3.57 7.00 13.77
C PRO A 44 3.01 8.32 13.21
N LYS A 45 2.76 9.27 14.12
CA LYS A 45 2.25 10.62 13.77
C LYS A 45 3.20 11.38 12.86
N GLU A 46 4.50 11.19 13.01
CA GLU A 46 5.53 11.84 12.21
C GLU A 46 5.43 11.53 10.70
N TYR A 47 4.80 10.41 10.33
CA TYR A 47 4.52 10.05 8.95
C TYR A 47 3.03 10.21 8.57
N GLY A 48 2.24 10.87 9.42
CA GLY A 48 0.83 11.15 9.16
C GLY A 48 -0.15 10.11 9.69
N GLY A 49 0.32 9.07 10.38
CA GLY A 49 -0.53 8.11 11.09
C GLY A 49 -1.20 8.70 12.33
N GLY A 50 -2.15 7.97 12.90
CA GLY A 50 -2.91 8.41 14.08
C GLY A 50 -2.09 8.39 15.37
N GLY A 51 -1.04 7.57 15.45
CA GLY A 51 -0.21 7.39 16.64
C GLY A 51 -0.98 6.84 17.84
N LEU A 52 -2.09 6.12 17.58
CA LEU A 52 -2.91 5.55 18.63
C LEU A 52 -2.25 4.27 19.19
N SER A 53 -2.39 4.09 20.50
CA SER A 53 -2.11 2.82 21.13
C SER A 53 -3.09 1.73 20.64
N PHE A 54 -2.79 0.49 20.99
CA PHE A 54 -3.68 -0.63 20.67
C PHE A 54 -5.08 -0.45 21.27
N ASP A 55 -5.16 0.01 22.53
CA ASP A 55 -6.43 0.21 23.23
C ASP A 55 -7.23 1.38 22.65
N GLU A 56 -6.56 2.49 22.32
CA GLU A 56 -7.20 3.64 21.66
C GLU A 56 -7.71 3.27 20.27
N ASN A 57 -6.93 2.50 19.50
CA ASN A 57 -7.40 2.01 18.20
C ASN A 57 -8.61 1.08 18.35
N LYS A 58 -8.64 0.22 19.37
CA LYS A 58 -9.79 -0.64 19.64
C LYS A 58 -11.06 0.18 19.88
N ILE A 59 -10.96 1.23 20.71
CA ILE A 59 -12.07 2.17 20.96
C ILE A 59 -12.50 2.84 19.66
N LEU A 60 -11.57 3.33 18.85
CA LEU A 60 -11.87 3.93 17.54
C LEU A 60 -12.65 2.97 16.65
N GLN A 61 -12.23 1.70 16.56
CA GLN A 61 -12.92 0.70 15.74
C GLN A 61 -14.32 0.40 16.27
N GLU A 62 -14.50 0.30 17.60
CA GLU A 62 -15.80 0.10 18.23
C GLU A 62 -16.76 1.26 17.92
N GLU A 63 -16.30 2.50 18.03
CA GLU A 63 -17.09 3.69 17.71
C GLU A 63 -17.45 3.78 16.22
N LEU A 64 -16.51 3.48 15.32
CA LEU A 64 -16.77 3.45 13.88
C LEU A 64 -17.82 2.37 13.54
N MET A 65 -17.77 1.20 14.18
CA MET A 65 -18.76 0.15 14.02
C MET A 65 -20.12 0.56 14.59
N ALA A 66 -20.16 1.18 15.78
CA ALA A 66 -21.41 1.64 16.41
C ALA A 66 -22.17 2.63 15.54
N VAL A 67 -21.46 3.55 14.88
CA VAL A 67 -22.06 4.49 13.92
C VAL A 67 -22.23 3.90 12.51
N ARG A 68 -21.84 2.65 12.28
CA ARG A 68 -21.85 1.97 10.98
C ARG A 68 -21.07 2.72 9.91
N ALA A 69 -19.92 3.29 10.28
CA ALA A 69 -19.08 4.00 9.33
C ALA A 69 -18.46 3.02 8.32
N ARG A 70 -18.47 3.40 7.04
CA ARG A 70 -17.75 2.66 5.99
C ARG A 70 -16.23 2.83 6.16
N PRO A 71 -15.41 1.83 5.79
CA PRO A 71 -13.98 2.03 5.61
C PRO A 71 -13.71 3.23 4.69
N ALA A 72 -12.80 4.11 5.09
CA ALA A 72 -12.49 5.31 4.31
C ALA A 72 -11.57 5.00 3.12
N LEU A 73 -10.71 3.99 3.26
CA LEU A 73 -9.70 3.62 2.28
C LEU A 73 -9.41 2.13 2.34
N SER A 74 -9.29 1.51 1.19
CA SER A 74 -8.74 0.17 0.96
C SER A 74 -7.46 0.31 0.17
N SER A 75 -6.34 -0.23 0.64
CA SER A 75 -5.06 0.00 -0.05
C SER A 75 -4.02 -1.07 0.27
N PHE A 76 -3.38 -1.62 -0.76
CA PHE A 76 -2.19 -2.47 -0.59
C PHE A 76 -1.02 -1.70 0.04
N GLY A 77 -1.01 -0.37 -0.12
CA GLY A 77 -0.11 0.49 0.62
C GLY A 77 -0.26 0.36 2.12
N ILE A 78 -1.50 0.23 2.63
CA ILE A 78 -1.75 0.08 4.07
C ILE A 78 -1.48 -1.34 4.54
N TRP A 79 -1.95 -2.36 3.80
CA TRP A 79 -1.92 -3.74 4.30
C TRP A 79 -0.59 -4.46 4.10
N MET A 80 0.16 -4.09 3.06
CA MET A 80 1.35 -4.81 2.62
C MET A 80 2.59 -3.94 2.64
N LEU A 81 2.59 -2.81 1.92
CA LEU A 81 3.79 -2.00 1.74
C LEU A 81 4.15 -1.19 2.98
N GLY A 82 3.18 -0.53 3.58
CA GLY A 82 3.43 0.39 4.70
C GLY A 82 4.08 -0.25 5.92
N PRO A 83 3.63 -1.43 6.38
CA PRO A 83 4.34 -2.15 7.44
C PRO A 83 5.81 -2.43 7.10
N ALA A 84 6.10 -2.83 5.86
CA ALA A 84 7.47 -3.05 5.40
C ALA A 84 8.28 -1.75 5.34
N LEU A 85 7.67 -0.64 4.88
CA LEU A 85 8.34 0.67 4.90
C LEU A 85 8.64 1.14 6.32
N LEU A 86 7.70 0.99 7.25
CA LEU A 86 7.89 1.39 8.64
C LEU A 86 9.05 0.64 9.30
N GLU A 87 9.27 -0.63 8.94
CA GLU A 87 10.30 -1.47 9.53
C GLU A 87 11.66 -1.33 8.82
N PHE A 88 11.68 -1.36 7.48
CA PHE A 88 12.92 -1.55 6.71
C PHE A 88 13.36 -0.35 5.89
N ALA A 89 12.49 0.63 5.61
CA ALA A 89 12.82 1.74 4.75
C ALA A 89 13.72 2.79 5.43
N SER A 90 14.45 3.54 4.61
CA SER A 90 15.15 4.72 5.09
C SER A 90 14.17 5.82 5.54
N GLU A 91 14.64 6.74 6.39
CA GLU A 91 13.84 7.88 6.83
C GLU A 91 13.33 8.74 5.66
N GLU A 92 14.13 8.88 4.63
CA GLU A 92 13.75 9.59 3.40
C GLU A 92 12.57 8.89 2.71
N GLN A 93 12.65 7.58 2.54
CA GLN A 93 11.59 6.78 1.94
C GLN A 93 10.31 6.80 2.77
N LYS A 94 10.42 6.68 4.10
CA LYS A 94 9.27 6.77 5.02
C LYS A 94 8.55 8.11 4.87
N LYS A 95 9.29 9.22 4.93
CA LYS A 95 8.75 10.58 4.79
C LYS A 95 8.15 10.85 3.42
N LYS A 96 8.66 10.20 2.38
CA LYS A 96 8.14 10.34 1.02
C LYS A 96 6.83 9.56 0.82
N TYR A 97 6.80 8.27 1.16
CA TYR A 97 5.72 7.39 0.74
C TYR A 97 4.61 7.18 1.78
N ILE A 98 4.94 7.16 3.08
CA ILE A 98 3.95 6.84 4.10
C ILE A 98 2.84 7.91 4.19
N PRO A 99 3.12 9.23 4.15
CA PRO A 99 2.06 10.24 4.15
C PRO A 99 1.09 10.11 2.96
N GLU A 100 1.59 9.80 1.76
CA GLU A 100 0.74 9.62 0.57
C GLU A 100 -0.14 8.36 0.70
N ILE A 101 0.38 7.29 1.32
CA ILE A 101 -0.40 6.07 1.62
C ILE A 101 -1.50 6.36 2.63
N VAL A 102 -1.19 7.07 3.72
CA VAL A 102 -2.15 7.42 4.78
C VAL A 102 -3.31 8.26 4.24
N LYS A 103 -3.02 9.20 3.35
CA LYS A 103 -4.03 10.08 2.73
C LYS A 103 -4.76 9.42 1.55
N GLY A 104 -4.30 8.26 1.07
CA GLY A 104 -4.84 7.62 -0.12
C GLY A 104 -4.52 8.36 -1.42
N GLU A 105 -3.46 9.16 -1.45
CA GLU A 105 -3.02 9.95 -2.62
C GLU A 105 -2.28 9.09 -3.65
N ILE A 106 -1.76 7.93 -3.23
CA ILE A 106 -1.02 6.98 -4.06
C ILE A 106 -1.61 5.58 -3.93
N ARG A 107 -1.83 4.91 -5.06
CA ARG A 107 -2.30 3.53 -5.12
C ARG A 107 -1.20 2.60 -5.55
N TRP A 108 -0.99 1.56 -4.77
CA TRP A 108 0.06 0.56 -4.98
C TRP A 108 -0.51 -0.78 -5.42
N CYS A 109 0.23 -1.50 -6.27
CA CYS A 109 0.02 -2.91 -6.54
C CYS A 109 1.28 -3.72 -6.20
N GLN A 110 1.12 -5.05 -6.10
CA GLN A 110 2.18 -5.97 -5.72
C GLN A 110 2.69 -6.76 -6.91
N GLY A 111 4.01 -6.72 -7.16
CA GLY A 111 4.69 -7.48 -8.21
C GLY A 111 5.59 -8.58 -7.64
N TYR A 112 5.01 -9.70 -7.19
CA TYR A 112 5.78 -10.81 -6.61
C TYR A 112 5.89 -12.00 -7.54
N SER A 113 4.77 -12.67 -7.81
CA SER A 113 4.72 -13.89 -8.59
C SER A 113 5.12 -13.71 -10.06
N GLU A 114 5.71 -14.74 -10.62
CA GLU A 114 6.07 -14.85 -12.03
C GLU A 114 5.47 -16.12 -12.63
N PRO A 115 5.40 -16.29 -13.97
CA PRO A 115 4.89 -17.52 -14.58
C PRO A 115 5.55 -18.81 -14.07
N GLY A 116 6.83 -18.74 -13.70
CA GLY A 116 7.61 -19.86 -13.15
C GLY A 116 7.94 -19.76 -11.67
N SER A 117 7.37 -18.80 -10.94
CA SER A 117 7.74 -18.51 -9.55
C SER A 117 6.53 -17.99 -8.75
N GLY A 118 5.82 -18.91 -8.14
CA GLY A 118 4.68 -18.64 -7.25
C GLY A 118 4.98 -19.10 -5.83
N SER A 119 4.67 -20.35 -5.49
CA SER A 119 4.96 -20.90 -4.15
C SER A 119 6.47 -20.90 -3.84
N ASP A 120 7.32 -21.23 -4.82
CA ASP A 120 8.76 -21.01 -4.72
C ASP A 120 9.11 -19.60 -5.22
N LEU A 121 8.72 -18.59 -4.46
CA LEU A 121 8.92 -17.18 -4.81
C LEU A 121 10.41 -16.81 -4.94
N ALA A 122 11.26 -17.45 -4.14
CA ALA A 122 12.71 -17.21 -4.19
C ALA A 122 13.35 -17.60 -5.54
N SER A 123 12.64 -18.34 -6.39
CA SER A 123 13.08 -18.67 -7.76
C SER A 123 12.75 -17.60 -8.79
N LEU A 124 12.29 -16.41 -8.38
CA LEU A 124 11.98 -15.28 -9.28
C LEU A 124 13.19 -14.92 -10.17
N LYS A 125 12.88 -14.49 -11.39
CA LYS A 125 13.87 -14.21 -12.45
C LYS A 125 13.81 -12.77 -12.99
N THR A 126 12.77 -12.01 -12.67
CA THR A 126 12.72 -10.58 -13.04
C THR A 126 13.99 -9.91 -12.56
N LYS A 127 14.82 -9.45 -13.49
CA LYS A 127 16.15 -8.93 -13.23
C LYS A 127 16.11 -7.41 -13.13
N ALA A 128 16.86 -6.85 -12.20
CA ALA A 128 17.14 -5.42 -12.14
C ALA A 128 18.66 -5.20 -12.21
N GLU A 129 19.11 -4.51 -13.26
CA GLU A 129 20.51 -4.16 -13.48
C GLU A 129 20.73 -2.71 -13.00
N ASP A 130 21.71 -2.55 -12.11
CA ASP A 130 22.09 -1.24 -11.59
C ASP A 130 23.02 -0.55 -12.58
N ASN A 131 22.57 0.57 -13.14
CA ASN A 131 23.35 1.43 -14.04
C ASN A 131 23.83 2.71 -13.34
N GLY A 132 23.83 2.74 -12.02
CA GLY A 132 24.33 3.82 -11.18
C GLY A 132 23.27 4.86 -10.82
N ASP A 133 22.64 5.49 -11.78
CA ASP A 133 21.59 6.49 -11.56
C ASP A 133 20.15 5.92 -11.71
N HIS A 134 20.03 4.71 -12.27
CA HIS A 134 18.75 4.02 -12.44
C HIS A 134 18.93 2.49 -12.52
N PHE A 135 17.83 1.77 -12.29
CA PHE A 135 17.75 0.34 -12.54
C PHE A 135 17.06 0.05 -13.87
N VAL A 136 17.61 -0.87 -14.66
CA VAL A 136 16.93 -1.45 -15.82
C VAL A 136 16.28 -2.76 -15.40
N VAL A 137 14.95 -2.78 -15.39
CA VAL A 137 14.18 -3.93 -14.92
C VAL A 137 13.57 -4.71 -16.09
N ASN A 138 13.91 -6.01 -16.18
CA ASN A 138 13.43 -6.90 -17.23
C ASN A 138 12.83 -8.18 -16.62
N GLY A 139 11.60 -8.48 -16.98
CA GLY A 139 10.90 -9.68 -16.51
C GLY A 139 9.40 -9.59 -16.71
N GLN A 140 8.69 -10.52 -16.10
CA GLN A 140 7.23 -10.57 -16.15
C GLN A 140 6.69 -10.95 -14.78
N LYS A 141 5.77 -10.13 -14.26
CA LYS A 141 4.98 -10.45 -13.07
C LYS A 141 3.59 -10.91 -13.47
N VAL A 142 2.99 -11.77 -12.65
CA VAL A 142 1.62 -12.28 -12.84
C VAL A 142 0.83 -12.14 -11.55
N TRP A 143 -0.49 -12.21 -11.66
CA TRP A 143 -1.43 -12.07 -10.53
C TRP A 143 -1.32 -10.73 -9.81
N THR A 144 -0.86 -9.70 -10.53
CA THR A 144 -0.72 -8.34 -10.02
C THR A 144 -2.07 -7.64 -10.01
N SER A 145 -2.85 -7.86 -8.95
CA SER A 145 -4.19 -7.30 -8.80
C SER A 145 -4.16 -5.78 -8.89
N TYR A 146 -5.07 -5.23 -9.70
CA TYR A 146 -5.25 -3.77 -9.91
C TYR A 146 -4.04 -3.05 -10.52
N ALA A 147 -3.17 -3.76 -11.24
CA ALA A 147 -2.03 -3.15 -11.93
C ALA A 147 -2.44 -2.11 -12.97
N ASP A 148 -3.62 -2.28 -13.57
CA ASP A 148 -4.23 -1.37 -14.54
C ASP A 148 -4.70 -0.04 -13.95
N ASP A 149 -4.92 0.01 -12.64
CA ASP A 149 -5.45 1.15 -11.91
C ASP A 149 -4.47 1.71 -10.85
N CYS A 150 -3.28 1.13 -10.69
CA CYS A 150 -2.31 1.60 -9.69
C CYS A 150 -1.43 2.73 -10.23
N ASP A 151 -0.83 3.48 -9.30
CA ASP A 151 0.14 4.54 -9.61
C ASP A 151 1.57 4.01 -9.57
N MET A 152 1.82 3.04 -8.70
CA MET A 152 3.13 2.44 -8.46
C MET A 152 3.03 0.96 -8.07
N ILE A 153 4.12 0.24 -8.26
CA ILE A 153 4.28 -1.16 -7.90
C ILE A 153 5.42 -1.35 -6.90
N PHE A 154 5.18 -2.12 -5.85
CA PHE A 154 6.26 -2.67 -5.03
C PHE A 154 6.57 -4.09 -5.50
N THR A 155 7.82 -4.35 -5.86
CA THR A 155 8.17 -5.57 -6.58
C THR A 155 9.46 -6.21 -6.08
N LEU A 156 9.48 -7.55 -6.09
CA LEU A 156 10.69 -8.33 -5.87
C LEU A 156 11.41 -8.58 -7.18
N VAL A 157 12.70 -8.30 -7.21
CA VAL A 157 13.56 -8.44 -8.39
C VAL A 157 14.87 -9.13 -8.03
N ARG A 158 15.55 -9.64 -9.05
CA ARG A 158 16.88 -10.22 -8.93
C ARG A 158 17.95 -9.18 -9.24
N THR A 159 18.73 -8.81 -8.22
CA THR A 159 19.89 -7.92 -8.35
C THR A 159 21.21 -8.65 -8.12
N GLY A 160 21.18 -9.82 -7.56
CA GLY A 160 22.32 -10.68 -7.25
C GLY A 160 22.21 -12.09 -7.82
N PRO A 161 23.07 -13.01 -7.40
CA PRO A 161 23.11 -14.38 -7.90
C PRO A 161 21.82 -15.15 -7.57
N GLN A 162 21.56 -16.20 -8.34
CA GLN A 162 20.44 -17.10 -8.07
C GLN A 162 20.72 -18.13 -6.97
N GLU A 163 21.98 -18.32 -6.65
CA GLU A 163 22.40 -19.26 -5.59
C GLU A 163 23.33 -18.52 -4.61
N PRO A 164 23.00 -18.52 -3.34
CA PRO A 164 21.76 -18.99 -2.70
C PRO A 164 20.55 -18.12 -3.12
N LYS A 165 19.39 -18.76 -3.37
CA LYS A 165 18.19 -18.12 -3.96
C LYS A 165 17.74 -16.84 -3.26
N HIS A 166 17.84 -16.79 -1.93
CA HIS A 166 17.32 -15.69 -1.12
C HIS A 166 18.23 -14.45 -1.11
N GLU A 167 19.54 -14.62 -1.29
CA GLU A 167 20.52 -13.54 -1.13
C GLU A 167 20.55 -12.55 -2.30
N GLY A 168 20.07 -12.97 -3.47
CA GLY A 168 20.09 -12.13 -4.66
C GLY A 168 18.79 -11.36 -4.93
N ILE A 169 17.86 -11.25 -3.96
CA ILE A 169 16.55 -10.61 -4.12
C ILE A 169 16.58 -9.21 -3.52
N SER A 170 16.08 -8.24 -4.28
CA SER A 170 15.86 -6.88 -3.82
C SER A 170 14.39 -6.49 -3.95
N PHE A 171 14.00 -5.51 -3.15
CA PHE A 171 12.66 -4.95 -3.13
C PHE A 171 12.71 -3.54 -3.73
N LEU A 172 12.02 -3.34 -4.85
CA LEU A 172 11.97 -2.05 -5.54
C LEU A 172 10.58 -1.42 -5.47
N LEU A 173 10.58 -0.10 -5.43
CA LEU A 173 9.41 0.76 -5.56
C LEU A 173 9.50 1.45 -6.93
N ILE A 174 8.57 1.17 -7.83
CA ILE A 174 8.57 1.63 -9.23
C ILE A 174 7.27 2.33 -9.54
#